data_e7349d2782db1028b93c96dfc6f708c0
#
_entry.id   e7349d2782db1028b93c96dfc6f708c0
#
_cell.length_a   1.000
_cell.length_b   1.000
_cell.length_c   1.000
_cell.angle_alpha   90.00
_cell.angle_beta   90.00
_cell.angle_gamma   90.00
#
_symmetry.space_group_name_H-M   'P 1'
#
loop_
_entity.id
_entity.type
_entity.pdbx_description
1 polymer ?
#
loop_
_entity_poly.entity_id
_entity_poly.type
_entity_poly.pdbx_seq_one_letter_code
_entity_poly.pdbx_strand_id
1 'polypeptide(L)'
;MTKYTCETCQKVFSQKGHLEDHNNRKRPCKKDNTIEALVEKKVKEVLSKMNDGAVKIDSTTSTIIQSNQMDYSTKTCEELIALCKEKKIKGYSGKKKEDIAKLLMDSQPKPQMIVPATTEPVVQMTEQPTFIEVCAGCGGLSSGFIEAGFKPLLINEIDKTFCKTLRKNHPGVNVVEGSMVDLDLKSYKGKVDVLQGGVPCQAFSQAGERKGLDDPRGKLIVQFNKLINDCEPKVFIVENVKGLTTHNKGETLKGVLSLFENKGKYKVYNKVLNAKDYEVPQKRERILIVGVHSSILKTFTYPEKSTKIIVLKDVLSNVPPSIGAIYPEHKANVMKLVPQGGCWINLPKDIQKTYMGEKGLAAGGGKRGIARRLAMNEHSLTLTTSPCQKQTERCHPIETRPLNVREYARIQTFPDSYVFEGSLGNQYKQIGN
;
A
#
# COMPACT_ATOMS: atom_id res chain seq x y z
N MET A 1 23.87 5.79 -37.44
CA MET A 1 24.34 4.50 -36.88
C MET A 1 23.48 3.39 -37.44
N THR A 2 24.11 2.41 -38.07
CA THR A 2 23.39 1.29 -38.70
C THR A 2 22.82 0.39 -37.62
N LYS A 3 21.50 0.11 -37.68
CA LYS A 3 20.81 -0.78 -36.76
C LYS A 3 20.67 -2.17 -37.40
N TYR A 4 20.91 -3.22 -36.61
CA TYR A 4 20.84 -4.61 -37.05
C TYR A 4 19.67 -5.28 -36.33
N THR A 5 18.73 -5.86 -37.08
CA THR A 5 17.48 -6.41 -36.53
C THR A 5 17.43 -7.93 -36.75
N CYS A 6 17.04 -8.71 -35.74
CA CYS A 6 16.78 -10.12 -35.88
C CYS A 6 15.47 -10.37 -36.61
N GLU A 7 15.48 -11.10 -37.70
CA GLU A 7 14.27 -11.39 -38.50
C GLU A 7 13.25 -12.25 -37.75
N THR A 8 13.71 -13.07 -36.80
CA THR A 8 12.84 -13.99 -36.04
C THR A 8 12.07 -13.31 -34.90
N CYS A 9 12.74 -12.44 -34.11
CA CYS A 9 12.12 -11.83 -32.91
C CYS A 9 12.07 -10.29 -32.94
N GLN A 10 12.44 -9.67 -34.06
CA GLN A 10 12.44 -8.23 -34.31
C GLN A 10 13.29 -7.38 -33.34
N LYS A 11 14.16 -8.03 -32.54
CA LYS A 11 15.05 -7.32 -31.62
C LYS A 11 16.14 -6.58 -32.35
N VAL A 12 16.35 -5.30 -32.00
CA VAL A 12 17.32 -4.40 -32.64
C VAL A 12 18.63 -4.38 -31.85
N PHE A 13 19.76 -4.45 -32.57
CA PHE A 13 21.12 -4.41 -32.04
C PHE A 13 21.89 -3.23 -32.65
N SER A 14 22.78 -2.65 -31.86
CA SER A 14 23.65 -1.53 -32.29
C SER A 14 24.92 -2.00 -33.01
N GLN A 15 25.27 -3.28 -32.92
CA GLN A 15 26.45 -3.88 -33.53
C GLN A 15 26.09 -5.20 -34.22
N LYS A 16 26.71 -5.45 -35.38
CA LYS A 16 26.48 -6.66 -36.21
C LYS A 16 26.83 -7.95 -35.44
N GLY A 17 27.96 -7.98 -34.72
CA GLY A 17 28.40 -9.14 -33.94
C GLY A 17 27.38 -9.54 -32.88
N HIS A 18 26.70 -8.60 -32.23
CA HIS A 18 25.66 -8.92 -31.25
C HIS A 18 24.41 -9.55 -31.87
N LEU A 19 24.11 -9.25 -33.13
CA LEU A 19 23.05 -9.94 -33.88
C LEU A 19 23.48 -11.37 -34.23
N GLU A 20 24.73 -11.55 -34.68
CA GLU A 20 25.29 -12.86 -35.00
C GLU A 20 25.34 -13.78 -33.76
N ASP A 21 25.81 -13.28 -32.61
CA ASP A 21 25.76 -13.97 -31.33
C ASP A 21 24.32 -14.32 -30.90
N HIS A 22 23.38 -13.44 -31.16
CA HIS A 22 21.98 -13.67 -30.85
C HIS A 22 21.38 -14.79 -31.71
N ASN A 23 21.72 -14.86 -32.99
CA ASN A 23 21.24 -15.88 -33.93
C ASN A 23 21.88 -17.25 -33.71
N ASN A 24 23.13 -17.29 -33.22
CA ASN A 24 23.91 -18.52 -32.99
C ASN A 24 23.71 -19.16 -31.59
N ARG A 25 22.75 -18.73 -30.81
CA ARG A 25 22.47 -19.28 -29.47
C ARG A 25 21.98 -20.71 -29.55
N LYS A 26 22.43 -21.58 -28.61
CA LYS A 26 21.95 -22.98 -28.45
C LYS A 26 20.43 -23.12 -28.31
N ARG A 27 19.72 -22.05 -27.91
CA ARG A 27 18.24 -21.96 -27.93
C ARG A 27 17.87 -20.80 -28.85
N PRO A 28 17.28 -21.05 -30.04
CA PRO A 28 16.87 -19.98 -30.93
C PRO A 28 15.82 -19.08 -30.29
N CYS A 29 15.83 -17.79 -30.65
CA CYS A 29 14.81 -16.86 -30.25
C CYS A 29 13.45 -17.28 -30.85
N LYS A 30 12.37 -17.18 -30.07
CA LYS A 30 11.00 -17.39 -30.58
C LYS A 30 10.47 -16.06 -31.16
N LYS A 31 9.63 -16.14 -32.18
CA LYS A 31 8.79 -15.00 -32.59
C LYS A 31 8.06 -14.53 -31.37
N ASP A 32 8.22 -13.28 -30.98
CA ASP A 32 7.36 -12.64 -29.99
C ASP A 32 5.95 -12.62 -30.58
N ASN A 33 5.10 -13.52 -30.10
CA ASN A 33 3.67 -13.37 -30.26
C ASN A 33 3.30 -12.18 -29.38
N THR A 34 3.35 -11.00 -29.95
CA THR A 34 2.96 -9.78 -29.25
C THR A 34 1.54 -9.95 -28.74
N ILE A 35 1.29 -9.42 -27.54
CA ILE A 35 -0.04 -9.40 -26.90
C ILE A 35 -1.10 -8.90 -27.91
N GLU A 36 -0.73 -8.03 -28.84
CA GLU A 36 -1.55 -7.56 -29.95
C GLU A 36 -2.03 -8.67 -30.88
N ALA A 37 -1.15 -9.60 -31.31
CA ALA A 37 -1.54 -10.73 -32.17
C ALA A 37 -2.44 -11.73 -31.45
N LEU A 38 -2.25 -11.93 -30.14
CA LEU A 38 -3.10 -12.75 -29.30
C LEU A 38 -4.48 -12.10 -29.05
N VAL A 39 -4.50 -10.80 -28.86
CA VAL A 39 -5.73 -9.99 -28.71
C VAL A 39 -6.50 -9.99 -30.04
N GLU A 40 -5.83 -9.75 -31.17
CA GLU A 40 -6.47 -9.76 -32.50
C GLU A 40 -7.06 -11.14 -32.86
N LYS A 41 -6.35 -12.22 -32.51
CA LYS A 41 -6.84 -13.59 -32.69
C LYS A 41 -8.06 -13.88 -31.80
N LYS A 42 -8.03 -13.45 -30.55
CA LYS A 42 -9.14 -13.64 -29.61
C LYS A 42 -10.36 -12.77 -29.93
N VAL A 43 -10.15 -11.55 -30.41
CA VAL A 43 -11.22 -10.66 -30.89
C VAL A 43 -11.89 -11.26 -32.15
N LYS A 44 -11.12 -11.75 -33.11
CA LYS A 44 -11.67 -12.48 -34.29
C LYS A 44 -12.44 -13.73 -33.90
N GLU A 45 -11.95 -14.50 -32.93
CA GLU A 45 -12.62 -15.71 -32.41
C GLU A 45 -13.93 -15.40 -31.67
N VAL A 46 -14.00 -14.27 -30.98
CA VAL A 46 -15.22 -13.79 -30.30
C VAL A 46 -16.24 -13.26 -31.34
N LEU A 47 -15.78 -12.49 -32.32
CA LEU A 47 -16.63 -11.93 -33.37
C LEU A 47 -17.24 -13.05 -34.29
N SER A 48 -16.46 -14.10 -34.57
CA SER A 48 -17.00 -15.23 -35.35
C SER A 48 -18.08 -16.02 -34.59
N LYS A 49 -17.96 -16.11 -33.27
CA LYS A 49 -18.98 -16.78 -32.41
C LYS A 49 -20.22 -15.92 -32.17
N MET A 50 -20.16 -14.62 -32.45
CA MET A 50 -21.33 -13.72 -32.36
C MET A 50 -22.16 -13.69 -33.61
N ASN A 51 -21.69 -14.23 -34.76
CA ASN A 51 -22.43 -14.29 -36.02
C ASN A 51 -23.18 -15.60 -36.22
N ASP A 52 -22.93 -16.62 -35.41
CA ASP A 52 -23.62 -17.92 -35.50
C ASP A 52 -24.47 -18.19 -34.25
N GLY A 53 -25.72 -17.77 -34.31
CA GLY A 53 -26.78 -18.27 -33.45
C GLY A 53 -27.17 -17.42 -32.26
N ALA A 54 -28.41 -17.06 -32.23
CA ALA A 54 -29.11 -16.38 -31.15
C ALA A 54 -28.92 -17.09 -29.81
N VAL A 55 -28.17 -16.48 -28.90
CA VAL A 55 -28.07 -16.91 -27.51
C VAL A 55 -29.02 -16.06 -26.67
N LYS A 56 -29.96 -16.72 -26.00
CA LYS A 56 -30.79 -16.13 -24.95
C LYS A 56 -29.87 -15.58 -23.87
N ILE A 57 -29.97 -14.29 -23.61
CA ILE A 57 -29.21 -13.60 -22.55
C ILE A 57 -29.91 -13.87 -21.23
N ASP A 58 -29.26 -14.63 -20.37
CA ASP A 58 -29.65 -14.78 -18.97
C ASP A 58 -29.22 -13.53 -18.18
N SER A 59 -30.16 -13.00 -17.41
CA SER A 59 -30.08 -11.66 -16.80
C SER A 59 -29.27 -11.64 -15.52
N THR A 60 -27.95 -11.77 -15.61
CA THR A 60 -27.03 -11.42 -14.51
C THR A 60 -25.70 -10.90 -15.06
N THR A 61 -25.72 -9.70 -15.60
CA THR A 61 -24.47 -9.02 -15.93
C THR A 61 -24.58 -7.55 -15.51
N SER A 62 -23.71 -7.19 -14.61
CA SER A 62 -23.51 -5.84 -14.10
C SER A 62 -23.36 -4.84 -15.24
N THR A 63 -24.25 -3.89 -15.33
CA THR A 63 -24.22 -2.79 -16.29
C THR A 63 -23.09 -1.85 -15.90
N ILE A 64 -22.04 -1.80 -16.69
CA ILE A 64 -21.05 -0.71 -16.67
C ILE A 64 -21.77 0.52 -17.21
N ILE A 65 -22.11 1.45 -16.32
CA ILE A 65 -22.63 2.76 -16.71
C ILE A 65 -21.44 3.61 -17.15
N GLN A 66 -21.22 3.70 -18.47
CA GLN A 66 -20.45 4.80 -19.04
C GLN A 66 -21.25 6.08 -18.82
N SER A 67 -20.77 6.95 -17.94
CA SER A 67 -21.25 8.32 -17.84
C SER A 67 -20.79 9.08 -19.09
N ASN A 68 -21.62 9.16 -20.11
CA ASN A 68 -21.47 10.10 -21.21
C ASN A 68 -21.75 11.52 -20.67
N GLN A 69 -20.82 12.11 -19.93
CA GLN A 69 -20.78 13.56 -19.74
C GLN A 69 -20.35 14.18 -21.08
N MET A 70 -21.28 14.81 -21.78
CA MET A 70 -20.95 15.58 -22.97
C MET A 70 -20.06 16.76 -22.57
N ASP A 71 -18.82 16.77 -23.04
CA ASP A 71 -17.90 17.90 -22.90
C ASP A 71 -18.32 19.03 -23.86
N TYR A 72 -18.83 20.10 -23.28
CA TYR A 72 -19.24 21.30 -24.03
C TYR A 72 -18.09 22.28 -24.29
N SER A 73 -16.87 22.03 -23.81
CA SER A 73 -15.71 22.93 -23.93
C SER A 73 -15.24 23.11 -25.38
N THR A 74 -15.42 22.07 -26.21
CA THR A 74 -15.00 22.03 -27.61
C THR A 74 -16.00 22.69 -28.57
N LYS A 75 -17.24 22.98 -28.14
CA LYS A 75 -18.29 23.52 -29.00
C LYS A 75 -18.20 25.03 -29.17
N THR A 76 -18.65 25.55 -30.33
CA THR A 76 -18.75 26.98 -30.59
C THR A 76 -19.92 27.61 -29.82
N CYS A 77 -19.93 28.94 -29.69
CA CYS A 77 -21.02 29.66 -29.04
C CYS A 77 -22.37 29.43 -29.73
N GLU A 78 -22.37 29.37 -31.06
CA GLU A 78 -23.56 29.11 -31.87
C GLU A 78 -24.11 27.71 -31.68
N GLU A 79 -23.26 26.68 -31.60
CA GLU A 79 -23.66 25.32 -31.31
C GLU A 79 -24.23 25.17 -29.89
N LEU A 80 -23.66 25.86 -28.89
CA LEU A 80 -24.19 25.87 -27.52
C LEU A 80 -25.57 26.56 -27.45
N ILE A 81 -25.78 27.66 -28.19
CA ILE A 81 -27.06 28.32 -28.29
C ILE A 81 -28.11 27.44 -28.98
N ALA A 82 -27.73 26.73 -30.05
CA ALA A 82 -28.60 25.76 -30.70
C ALA A 82 -29.07 24.66 -29.74
N LEU A 83 -28.15 24.11 -28.93
CA LEU A 83 -28.43 23.11 -27.89
C LEU A 83 -29.36 23.67 -26.78
N CYS A 84 -29.18 24.92 -26.39
CA CYS A 84 -30.10 25.58 -25.46
C CYS A 84 -31.53 25.70 -26.00
N LYS A 85 -31.67 26.05 -27.29
CA LYS A 85 -32.97 26.10 -27.96
C LYS A 85 -33.62 24.73 -28.05
N GLU A 86 -32.90 23.72 -28.48
CA GLU A 86 -33.35 22.32 -28.59
C GLU A 86 -33.85 21.81 -27.23
N LYS A 87 -33.07 22.06 -26.18
CA LYS A 87 -33.41 21.65 -24.81
C LYS A 87 -34.33 22.57 -24.06
N LYS A 88 -34.86 23.61 -24.73
CA LYS A 88 -35.79 24.62 -24.16
C LYS A 88 -35.25 25.33 -22.92
N ILE A 89 -33.94 25.51 -22.80
CA ILE A 89 -33.25 26.21 -21.70
C ILE A 89 -33.41 27.72 -21.95
N LYS A 90 -33.81 28.47 -20.93
CA LYS A 90 -33.96 29.94 -21.01
C LYS A 90 -32.75 30.65 -20.38
N GLY A 91 -32.55 31.93 -20.71
CA GLY A 91 -31.53 32.77 -20.05
C GLY A 91 -30.10 32.67 -20.62
N TYR A 92 -29.92 32.16 -21.82
CA TYR A 92 -28.61 32.09 -22.52
C TYR A 92 -28.32 33.35 -23.38
N SER A 93 -29.33 34.15 -23.72
CA SER A 93 -29.17 35.34 -24.58
C SER A 93 -28.26 36.37 -23.92
N GLY A 94 -27.25 36.84 -24.67
CA GLY A 94 -26.26 37.82 -24.21
C GLY A 94 -25.19 37.27 -23.25
N LYS A 95 -25.14 35.97 -22.98
CA LYS A 95 -24.12 35.35 -22.13
C LYS A 95 -22.87 34.94 -22.93
N LYS A 96 -21.72 34.89 -22.23
CA LYS A 96 -20.48 34.38 -22.78
C LYS A 96 -20.54 32.86 -22.95
N LYS A 97 -19.65 32.29 -23.81
CA LYS A 97 -19.57 30.87 -24.12
C LYS A 97 -19.51 29.98 -22.88
N GLU A 98 -18.69 30.37 -21.91
CA GLU A 98 -18.49 29.63 -20.64
C GLU A 98 -19.77 29.56 -19.80
N ASP A 99 -20.54 30.65 -19.75
CA ASP A 99 -21.80 30.73 -19.01
C ASP A 99 -22.91 29.90 -19.67
N ILE A 100 -22.92 29.82 -21.03
CA ILE A 100 -23.88 29.01 -21.78
C ILE A 100 -23.56 27.51 -21.59
N ALA A 101 -22.28 27.14 -21.63
CA ALA A 101 -21.84 25.77 -21.36
C ALA A 101 -22.23 25.34 -19.93
N LYS A 102 -22.06 26.21 -18.96
CA LYS A 102 -22.47 25.96 -17.56
C LYS A 102 -23.99 25.78 -17.42
N LEU A 103 -24.79 26.61 -18.09
CA LEU A 103 -26.27 26.47 -18.12
C LEU A 103 -26.70 25.11 -18.70
N LEU A 104 -26.00 24.62 -19.73
CA LEU A 104 -26.23 23.30 -20.32
C LEU A 104 -25.83 22.16 -19.38
N MET A 105 -24.74 22.29 -18.64
CA MET A 105 -24.33 21.32 -17.60
C MET A 105 -25.32 21.28 -16.45
N ASP A 106 -25.74 22.43 -15.94
CA ASP A 106 -26.66 22.54 -14.79
C ASP A 106 -28.08 22.06 -15.14
N SER A 107 -28.45 22.08 -16.44
CA SER A 107 -29.76 21.63 -16.94
C SER A 107 -29.83 20.14 -17.26
N GLN A 108 -28.72 19.41 -17.17
CA GLN A 108 -28.75 17.95 -17.29
C GLN A 108 -29.48 17.35 -16.07
N PRO A 109 -30.41 16.41 -16.26
CA PRO A 109 -31.02 15.71 -15.14
C PRO A 109 -29.91 15.05 -14.33
N LYS A 110 -29.83 15.39 -13.06
CA LYS A 110 -28.98 14.63 -12.13
C LYS A 110 -29.38 13.16 -12.27
N PRO A 111 -28.43 12.21 -12.33
CA PRO A 111 -28.79 10.81 -12.49
C PRO A 111 -29.77 10.41 -11.40
N GLN A 112 -31.05 10.28 -11.78
CA GLN A 112 -32.04 9.62 -10.96
C GLN A 112 -31.77 8.14 -11.09
N MET A 113 -31.42 7.50 -9.97
CA MET A 113 -31.41 6.05 -9.89
C MET A 113 -32.83 5.55 -10.17
N ILE A 114 -33.05 5.00 -11.36
CA ILE A 114 -34.26 4.22 -11.65
C ILE A 114 -34.08 2.90 -10.90
N VAL A 115 -34.76 2.78 -9.77
CA VAL A 115 -34.90 1.51 -9.04
C VAL A 115 -35.98 0.73 -9.76
N PRO A 116 -35.70 -0.45 -10.36
CA PRO A 116 -36.77 -1.33 -10.83
C PRO A 116 -37.61 -1.76 -9.64
N ALA A 117 -38.95 -1.65 -9.75
CA ALA A 117 -39.84 -2.17 -8.74
C ALA A 117 -39.85 -3.72 -8.79
N THR A 118 -38.89 -4.34 -8.14
CA THR A 118 -38.94 -5.76 -7.79
C THR A 118 -39.15 -5.83 -6.28
N THR A 119 -40.22 -6.50 -5.89
CA THR A 119 -40.53 -6.86 -4.52
C THR A 119 -39.54 -7.92 -4.00
N GLU A 120 -38.27 -7.52 -3.83
CA GLU A 120 -37.34 -8.26 -2.99
C GLU A 120 -37.25 -7.58 -1.62
N PRO A 121 -37.04 -8.33 -0.54
CA PRO A 121 -37.04 -7.77 0.80
C PRO A 121 -36.00 -6.65 0.88
N VAL A 122 -36.44 -5.50 1.39
CA VAL A 122 -35.59 -4.34 1.70
C VAL A 122 -34.36 -4.86 2.44
N VAL A 123 -33.24 -4.97 1.72
CA VAL A 123 -31.94 -5.16 2.35
C VAL A 123 -31.75 -3.90 3.18
N GLN A 124 -31.92 -4.03 4.50
CA GLN A 124 -31.57 -2.99 5.45
C GLN A 124 -30.16 -2.52 5.05
N MET A 125 -30.00 -1.22 4.79
CA MET A 125 -28.69 -0.62 4.63
C MET A 125 -27.87 -1.05 5.85
N THR A 126 -26.98 -2.00 5.64
CA THR A 126 -26.08 -2.49 6.70
C THR A 126 -25.29 -1.28 7.16
N GLU A 127 -25.40 -0.92 8.43
CA GLU A 127 -24.60 0.14 9.02
C GLU A 127 -23.14 -0.11 8.66
N GLN A 128 -22.45 0.95 8.21
CA GLN A 128 -21.04 0.87 7.81
C GLN A 128 -20.22 0.25 8.96
N PRO A 129 -19.44 -0.80 8.73
CA PRO A 129 -18.71 -1.46 9.80
C PRO A 129 -17.74 -0.48 10.47
N THR A 130 -17.60 -0.59 11.76
CA THR A 130 -16.88 0.38 12.59
C THR A 130 -15.54 -0.17 13.07
N PHE A 131 -14.58 0.72 13.33
CA PHE A 131 -13.32 0.31 13.96
C PHE A 131 -12.78 1.33 14.96
N ILE A 132 -11.96 0.82 15.86
CA ILE A 132 -11.06 1.59 16.74
C ILE A 132 -9.63 1.14 16.46
N GLU A 133 -8.70 2.08 16.38
CA GLU A 133 -7.27 1.79 16.26
C GLU A 133 -6.49 2.38 17.43
N VAL A 134 -5.57 1.60 17.99
CA VAL A 134 -4.62 2.06 19.00
C VAL A 134 -3.19 1.91 18.49
N CYS A 135 -2.28 2.75 18.98
CA CYS A 135 -0.90 2.85 18.50
C CYS A 135 -0.84 3.04 16.98
N ALA A 136 -1.65 3.97 16.48
CA ALA A 136 -1.93 4.12 15.05
C ALA A 136 -0.74 4.61 14.22
N GLY A 137 0.29 5.16 14.86
CA GLY A 137 1.37 5.81 14.13
C GLY A 137 0.84 6.97 13.30
N CYS A 138 1.19 7.00 12.03
CA CYS A 138 0.64 7.99 11.10
C CYS A 138 -0.61 7.52 10.36
N GLY A 139 -1.22 6.41 10.75
CA GLY A 139 -2.50 5.95 10.17
C GLY A 139 -2.39 5.00 8.98
N GLY A 140 -1.32 4.24 8.88
CA GLY A 140 -1.18 3.27 7.79
C GLY A 140 -2.26 2.20 7.79
N LEU A 141 -2.58 1.60 8.95
CA LEU A 141 -3.69 0.65 9.08
C LEU A 141 -5.04 1.35 8.93
N SER A 142 -5.25 2.50 9.61
CA SER A 142 -6.49 3.29 9.49
C SER A 142 -6.83 3.61 8.04
N SER A 143 -5.84 4.04 7.23
CA SER A 143 -6.05 4.38 5.83
C SER A 143 -6.60 3.18 5.04
N GLY A 144 -6.02 1.98 5.24
CA GLY A 144 -6.51 0.77 4.58
C GLY A 144 -7.93 0.39 5.01
N PHE A 145 -8.28 0.55 6.30
CA PHE A 145 -9.64 0.28 6.79
C PHE A 145 -10.66 1.29 6.26
N ILE A 146 -10.30 2.58 6.23
CA ILE A 146 -11.17 3.64 5.68
C ILE A 146 -11.39 3.41 4.18
N GLU A 147 -10.34 3.07 3.43
CA GLU A 147 -10.43 2.73 2.00
C GLU A 147 -11.31 1.49 1.75
N ALA A 148 -11.25 0.51 2.67
CA ALA A 148 -12.12 -0.67 2.64
C ALA A 148 -13.57 -0.39 3.09
N GLY A 149 -13.93 0.86 3.39
CA GLY A 149 -15.29 1.27 3.75
C GLY A 149 -15.63 1.18 5.23
N PHE A 150 -14.65 0.99 6.12
CA PHE A 150 -14.90 1.01 7.56
C PHE A 150 -14.93 2.44 8.11
N LYS A 151 -15.81 2.68 9.09
CA LYS A 151 -15.94 3.96 9.79
C LYS A 151 -15.10 3.97 11.07
N PRO A 152 -14.11 4.89 11.19
CA PRO A 152 -13.35 5.04 12.44
C PRO A 152 -14.23 5.68 13.53
N LEU A 153 -14.28 5.05 14.70
CA LEU A 153 -14.90 5.62 15.89
C LEU A 153 -13.89 6.38 16.74
N LEU A 154 -12.65 5.88 16.79
CA LEU A 154 -11.55 6.47 17.53
C LEU A 154 -10.21 5.97 16.98
N ILE A 155 -9.23 6.87 16.86
CA ILE A 155 -7.84 6.54 16.55
C ILE A 155 -6.96 7.10 17.66
N ASN A 156 -6.18 6.23 18.32
CA ASN A 156 -5.29 6.63 19.41
C ASN A 156 -3.82 6.57 19.00
N GLU A 157 -3.07 7.60 19.36
CA GLU A 157 -1.62 7.67 19.15
C GLU A 157 -0.99 8.53 20.27
N ILE A 158 0.21 8.15 20.73
CA ILE A 158 0.92 8.84 21.80
C ILE A 158 1.78 10.01 21.28
N ASP A 159 2.30 9.93 20.06
CA ASP A 159 3.18 10.96 19.48
C ASP A 159 2.35 12.13 18.94
N LYS A 160 2.51 13.30 19.54
CA LYS A 160 1.79 14.54 19.16
C LYS A 160 1.92 14.88 17.68
N THR A 161 3.08 14.64 17.08
CA THR A 161 3.32 14.95 15.67
C THR A 161 2.55 13.99 14.78
N PHE A 162 2.47 12.71 15.17
CA PHE A 162 1.71 11.70 14.46
C PHE A 162 0.20 11.98 14.56
N CYS A 163 -0.27 12.42 15.74
CA CYS A 163 -1.65 12.87 15.90
C CYS A 163 -2.01 14.05 14.98
N LYS A 164 -1.08 14.99 14.73
CA LYS A 164 -1.28 16.07 13.74
C LYS A 164 -1.44 15.51 12.33
N THR A 165 -0.61 14.55 11.94
CA THR A 165 -0.71 13.83 10.66
C THR A 165 -2.06 13.15 10.53
N LEU A 166 -2.52 12.42 11.55
CA LEU A 166 -3.82 11.76 11.58
C LEU A 166 -4.97 12.75 11.38
N ARG A 167 -5.00 13.83 12.16
CA ARG A 167 -6.04 14.87 12.05
C ARG A 167 -6.05 15.56 10.68
N LYS A 168 -4.87 15.73 10.07
CA LYS A 168 -4.73 16.35 8.74
C LYS A 168 -5.32 15.49 7.63
N ASN A 169 -5.08 14.16 7.68
CA ASN A 169 -5.50 13.25 6.63
C ASN A 169 -6.89 12.63 6.86
N HIS A 170 -7.38 12.65 8.11
CA HIS A 170 -8.68 12.10 8.50
C HIS A 170 -9.51 13.16 9.23
N PRO A 171 -9.97 14.22 8.53
CA PRO A 171 -10.76 15.29 9.15
C PRO A 171 -12.08 14.73 9.69
N GLY A 172 -12.45 15.18 10.90
CA GLY A 172 -13.67 14.73 11.57
C GLY A 172 -13.55 13.40 12.35
N VAL A 173 -12.43 12.70 12.24
CA VAL A 173 -12.17 11.49 13.05
C VAL A 173 -11.75 11.89 14.46
N ASN A 174 -12.24 11.17 15.47
CA ASN A 174 -11.83 11.34 16.87
C ASN A 174 -10.40 10.80 17.07
N VAL A 175 -9.40 11.69 17.00
CA VAL A 175 -8.00 11.35 17.26
C VAL A 175 -7.65 11.66 18.72
N VAL A 176 -7.48 10.61 19.52
CA VAL A 176 -7.11 10.68 20.94
C VAL A 176 -5.60 10.63 21.09
N GLU A 177 -5.01 11.76 21.50
CA GLU A 177 -3.59 11.89 21.79
C GLU A 177 -3.31 11.41 23.22
N GLY A 178 -2.44 10.42 23.39
CA GLY A 178 -2.07 9.89 24.68
C GLY A 178 -1.77 8.40 24.66
N SER A 179 -1.40 7.88 25.83
CA SER A 179 -1.09 6.45 25.97
C SER A 179 -2.34 5.60 25.84
N MET A 180 -2.24 4.50 25.11
CA MET A 180 -3.32 3.47 25.09
C MET A 180 -3.60 2.87 26.47
N VAL A 181 -2.67 3.01 27.43
CA VAL A 181 -2.85 2.53 28.80
C VAL A 181 -3.93 3.30 29.54
N ASP A 182 -4.11 4.56 29.18
CA ASP A 182 -5.06 5.49 29.80
C ASP A 182 -6.45 5.46 29.13
N LEU A 183 -6.62 4.66 28.06
CA LEU A 183 -7.90 4.55 27.39
C LEU A 183 -8.90 3.71 28.18
N ASP A 184 -10.15 4.18 28.22
CA ASP A 184 -11.33 3.42 28.60
C ASP A 184 -12.26 3.26 27.40
N LEU A 185 -12.45 2.02 26.96
CA LEU A 185 -13.32 1.69 25.82
C LEU A 185 -14.65 1.07 26.21
N LYS A 186 -15.03 1.07 27.51
CA LYS A 186 -16.29 0.45 27.99
C LYS A 186 -17.54 1.06 27.34
N SER A 187 -17.52 2.37 27.08
CA SER A 187 -18.64 3.06 26.39
C SER A 187 -18.82 2.66 24.92
N TYR A 188 -17.84 1.98 24.35
CA TYR A 188 -17.86 1.44 22.97
C TYR A 188 -18.32 -0.02 22.89
N LYS A 189 -18.62 -0.66 24.03
CA LYS A 189 -19.10 -2.06 24.06
C LYS A 189 -20.35 -2.21 23.17
N GLY A 190 -20.30 -3.21 22.28
CA GLY A 190 -21.36 -3.48 21.31
C GLY A 190 -21.44 -2.51 20.10
N LYS A 191 -20.54 -1.53 20.01
CA LYS A 191 -20.50 -0.54 18.93
C LYS A 191 -19.29 -0.72 18.01
N VAL A 192 -18.35 -1.58 18.36
CA VAL A 192 -17.08 -1.76 17.63
C VAL A 192 -17.10 -3.08 16.89
N ASP A 193 -17.00 -3.02 15.57
CA ASP A 193 -16.83 -4.24 14.79
C ASP A 193 -15.38 -4.73 14.85
N VAL A 194 -14.40 -3.81 14.69
CA VAL A 194 -12.98 -4.15 14.70
C VAL A 194 -12.19 -3.29 15.69
N LEU A 195 -11.44 -3.91 16.60
CA LEU A 195 -10.38 -3.26 17.36
C LEU A 195 -9.03 -3.66 16.76
N GLN A 196 -8.22 -2.69 16.32
CA GLN A 196 -6.91 -2.97 15.73
C GLN A 196 -5.78 -2.18 16.38
N GLY A 197 -4.53 -2.65 16.19
CA GLY A 197 -3.37 -1.90 16.61
C GLY A 197 -2.02 -2.52 16.24
N GLY A 198 -1.05 -1.67 15.90
CA GLY A 198 0.36 -2.00 15.80
C GLY A 198 1.03 -1.93 17.16
N VAL A 199 0.66 -2.79 18.10
CA VAL A 199 1.09 -2.72 19.51
C VAL A 199 2.58 -2.99 19.63
N PRO A 200 3.43 -2.06 20.15
CA PRO A 200 4.87 -2.27 20.26
C PRO A 200 5.21 -3.48 21.10
N CYS A 201 5.97 -4.42 20.54
CA CYS A 201 6.42 -5.63 21.21
C CYS A 201 7.95 -5.63 21.41
N GLN A 202 8.51 -4.48 21.82
CA GLN A 202 9.98 -4.31 21.96
C GLN A 202 10.61 -5.14 23.07
N ALA A 203 9.83 -5.60 24.05
CA ALA A 203 10.29 -6.58 25.06
C ALA A 203 10.78 -7.88 24.42
N PHE A 204 10.38 -8.12 23.19
CA PHE A 204 10.63 -9.33 22.42
C PHE A 204 11.58 -9.09 21.24
N SER A 205 12.18 -7.90 21.10
CA SER A 205 13.22 -7.66 20.11
C SER A 205 14.57 -8.22 20.59
N GLN A 206 15.41 -8.70 19.65
CA GLN A 206 16.72 -9.30 19.94
C GLN A 206 17.72 -8.35 20.64
N ALA A 207 17.39 -7.07 20.83
CA ALA A 207 18.25 -6.05 21.42
C ALA A 207 17.96 -5.68 22.88
N GLY A 208 16.93 -6.28 23.51
CA GLY A 208 16.55 -6.02 24.90
C GLY A 208 16.78 -7.21 25.84
N GLU A 209 17.07 -6.95 27.12
CA GLU A 209 17.12 -7.98 28.14
C GLU A 209 15.78 -8.74 28.23
N ARG A 210 15.83 -10.07 28.26
CA ARG A 210 14.69 -11.01 28.14
C ARG A 210 13.80 -11.04 29.40
N LYS A 211 13.09 -9.96 29.71
CA LYS A 211 12.25 -9.84 30.93
C LYS A 211 10.77 -10.26 30.75
N GLY A 212 10.38 -10.79 29.57
CA GLY A 212 9.04 -11.35 29.34
C GLY A 212 7.88 -10.38 29.60
N LEU A 213 6.79 -10.85 30.21
CA LEU A 213 5.59 -10.07 30.54
C LEU A 213 5.82 -9.03 31.67
N ASP A 214 6.90 -9.15 32.43
CA ASP A 214 7.27 -8.19 33.47
C ASP A 214 7.95 -6.93 32.96
N ASP A 215 8.38 -6.93 31.69
CA ASP A 215 8.90 -5.73 31.03
C ASP A 215 7.76 -4.71 30.83
N PRO A 216 7.99 -3.40 31.08
CA PRO A 216 7.00 -2.34 30.81
C PRO A 216 6.35 -2.39 29.44
N ARG A 217 7.04 -2.99 28.47
CA ARG A 217 6.62 -3.15 27.07
C ARG A 217 5.75 -4.39 26.85
N GLY A 218 5.88 -5.44 27.68
CA GLY A 218 4.94 -6.58 27.74
C GLY A 218 3.58 -6.14 28.27
N LYS A 219 3.56 -5.09 29.10
CA LYS A 219 2.32 -4.49 29.61
C LYS A 219 1.40 -3.96 28.52
N LEU A 220 1.91 -3.54 27.35
CA LEU A 220 1.07 -3.05 26.25
C LEU A 220 0.21 -4.17 25.61
N ILE A 221 0.72 -5.39 25.53
CA ILE A 221 -0.07 -6.55 25.05
C ILE A 221 -1.20 -6.86 26.04
N VAL A 222 -0.88 -6.83 27.35
CA VAL A 222 -1.89 -7.03 28.41
C VAL A 222 -2.93 -5.91 28.37
N GLN A 223 -2.49 -4.68 28.16
CA GLN A 223 -3.40 -3.53 28.02
C GLN A 223 -4.28 -3.65 26.78
N PHE A 224 -3.75 -4.10 25.64
CA PHE A 224 -4.56 -4.35 24.45
C PHE A 224 -5.64 -5.41 24.73
N ASN A 225 -5.28 -6.47 25.46
CA ASN A 225 -6.27 -7.47 25.90
C ASN A 225 -7.33 -6.88 26.85
N LYS A 226 -6.95 -5.94 27.72
CA LYS A 226 -7.94 -5.20 28.53
C LYS A 226 -8.90 -4.41 27.65
N LEU A 227 -8.40 -3.71 26.63
CA LEU A 227 -9.25 -2.97 25.68
C LEU A 227 -10.19 -3.90 24.89
N ILE A 228 -9.73 -5.10 24.51
CA ILE A 228 -10.61 -6.15 23.93
C ILE A 228 -11.76 -6.45 24.90
N ASN A 229 -11.47 -6.62 26.21
CA ASN A 229 -12.50 -6.91 27.20
C ASN A 229 -13.42 -5.71 27.47
N ASP A 230 -12.91 -4.49 27.36
CA ASP A 230 -13.71 -3.28 27.60
C ASP A 230 -14.74 -3.07 26.49
N CYS A 231 -14.37 -3.18 25.22
CA CYS A 231 -15.28 -2.90 24.10
C CYS A 231 -15.89 -4.14 23.42
N GLU A 232 -15.38 -5.33 23.70
CA GLU A 232 -15.86 -6.61 23.15
C GLU A 232 -16.10 -6.56 21.63
N PRO A 233 -15.06 -6.29 20.81
CA PRO A 233 -15.22 -6.14 19.37
C PRO A 233 -15.60 -7.49 18.73
N LYS A 234 -16.28 -7.46 17.58
CA LYS A 234 -16.55 -8.66 16.78
C LYS A 234 -15.27 -9.33 16.31
N VAL A 235 -14.28 -8.51 15.94
CA VAL A 235 -12.95 -8.95 15.51
C VAL A 235 -11.89 -8.04 16.13
N PHE A 236 -10.76 -8.59 16.51
CA PHE A 236 -9.58 -7.78 16.79
C PHE A 236 -8.42 -8.16 15.88
N ILE A 237 -7.52 -7.20 15.60
CA ILE A 237 -6.33 -7.41 14.78
C ILE A 237 -5.13 -6.77 15.45
N VAL A 238 -4.08 -7.57 15.65
CA VAL A 238 -2.79 -7.10 16.19
C VAL A 238 -1.70 -7.33 15.14
N GLU A 239 -1.06 -6.25 14.72
CA GLU A 239 0.14 -6.32 13.88
C GLU A 239 1.39 -6.33 14.74
N ASN A 240 2.40 -7.13 14.33
CA ASN A 240 3.69 -7.13 14.99
C ASN A 240 4.81 -7.58 14.04
N VAL A 241 6.07 -7.40 14.46
CA VAL A 241 7.23 -7.86 13.71
C VAL A 241 7.31 -9.39 13.69
N LYS A 242 7.81 -9.97 12.60
CA LYS A 242 8.03 -11.43 12.46
C LYS A 242 8.85 -12.01 13.62
N GLY A 243 9.78 -11.24 14.21
CA GLY A 243 10.60 -11.70 15.32
C GLY A 243 9.83 -12.25 16.52
N LEU A 244 8.56 -11.86 16.69
CA LEU A 244 7.68 -12.40 17.73
C LEU A 244 7.50 -13.93 17.61
N THR A 245 7.52 -14.48 16.40
CA THR A 245 7.32 -15.93 16.17
C THR A 245 8.46 -16.80 16.71
N THR A 246 9.67 -16.27 16.79
CA THR A 246 10.87 -16.99 17.22
C THR A 246 11.37 -16.55 18.59
N HIS A 247 10.80 -15.48 19.15
CA HIS A 247 11.20 -14.96 20.46
C HIS A 247 10.96 -16.03 21.54
N ASN A 248 11.99 -16.22 22.39
CA ASN A 248 11.98 -17.22 23.45
C ASN A 248 11.52 -18.61 22.94
N LYS A 249 12.09 -19.05 21.79
CA LYS A 249 11.76 -20.34 21.13
C LYS A 249 10.26 -20.49 20.80
N GLY A 250 9.53 -19.36 20.61
CA GLY A 250 8.10 -19.35 20.29
C GLY A 250 7.17 -19.28 21.51
N GLU A 251 7.69 -19.45 22.73
CA GLU A 251 6.85 -19.43 23.94
C GLU A 251 6.14 -18.09 24.14
N THR A 252 6.78 -16.99 23.75
CA THR A 252 6.16 -15.67 23.82
C THR A 252 4.89 -15.57 22.96
N LEU A 253 4.96 -16.03 21.72
CA LEU A 253 3.77 -16.02 20.86
C LEU A 253 2.67 -16.91 21.43
N LYS A 254 3.00 -18.09 21.95
CA LYS A 254 2.01 -18.98 22.60
C LYS A 254 1.32 -18.28 23.75
N GLY A 255 2.07 -17.60 24.63
CA GLY A 255 1.50 -16.84 25.74
C GLY A 255 0.57 -15.71 25.29
N VAL A 256 0.95 -14.97 24.21
CA VAL A 256 0.12 -13.93 23.63
C VAL A 256 -1.18 -14.50 23.04
N LEU A 257 -1.10 -15.60 22.31
CA LEU A 257 -2.28 -16.24 21.72
C LEU A 257 -3.24 -16.73 22.82
N SER A 258 -2.73 -17.42 23.84
CA SER A 258 -3.53 -17.87 24.97
C SER A 258 -4.20 -16.73 25.75
N LEU A 259 -3.48 -15.60 25.92
CA LEU A 259 -4.06 -14.39 26.51
C LEU A 259 -5.24 -13.86 25.69
N PHE A 260 -5.09 -13.84 24.37
CA PHE A 260 -6.09 -13.30 23.44
C PHE A 260 -7.28 -14.23 23.20
N GLU A 261 -7.14 -15.54 23.42
CA GLU A 261 -8.28 -16.47 23.42
C GLU A 261 -9.33 -16.10 24.49
N ASN A 262 -8.88 -15.40 25.53
CA ASN A 262 -9.73 -14.82 26.55
C ASN A 262 -10.76 -15.84 27.12
N LYS A 263 -10.27 -16.98 27.58
CA LYS A 263 -11.09 -18.10 28.11
C LYS A 263 -12.11 -18.64 27.09
N GLY A 264 -11.74 -18.69 25.82
CA GLY A 264 -12.58 -19.19 24.73
C GLY A 264 -13.58 -18.17 24.15
N LYS A 265 -13.51 -16.91 24.59
CA LYS A 265 -14.36 -15.84 24.04
C LYS A 265 -14.01 -15.49 22.60
N TYR A 266 -12.74 -15.69 22.23
CA TYR A 266 -12.25 -15.45 20.86
C TYR A 266 -11.57 -16.70 20.30
N LYS A 267 -11.81 -16.96 19.01
CA LYS A 267 -11.03 -17.89 18.23
C LYS A 267 -9.89 -17.13 17.58
N VAL A 268 -8.65 -17.47 17.93
CA VAL A 268 -7.46 -16.69 17.56
C VAL A 268 -6.69 -17.36 16.42
N TYR A 269 -6.37 -16.60 15.41
CA TYR A 269 -5.59 -17.01 14.23
C TYR A 269 -4.30 -16.18 14.17
N ASN A 270 -3.23 -16.74 13.64
CA ASN A 270 -2.01 -15.99 13.38
C ASN A 270 -1.34 -16.45 12.09
N LYS A 271 -0.75 -15.50 11.35
CA LYS A 271 0.00 -15.77 10.12
C LYS A 271 1.04 -14.69 9.89
N VAL A 272 2.23 -15.08 9.44
CA VAL A 272 3.21 -14.13 8.92
C VAL A 272 2.87 -13.84 7.47
N LEU A 273 2.61 -12.58 7.15
CA LEU A 273 2.37 -12.10 5.81
C LEU A 273 3.55 -11.25 5.34
N ASN A 274 3.81 -11.24 4.04
CA ASN A 274 4.80 -10.35 3.44
C ASN A 274 4.09 -9.37 2.50
N ALA A 275 4.24 -8.09 2.73
CA ALA A 275 3.56 -7.04 1.98
C ALA A 275 3.75 -7.17 0.45
N LYS A 276 4.92 -7.65 0.00
CA LYS A 276 5.19 -7.88 -1.44
C LYS A 276 4.23 -8.88 -2.09
N ASP A 277 3.61 -9.75 -1.32
CA ASP A 277 2.65 -10.74 -1.81
C ASP A 277 1.23 -10.17 -1.97
N TYR A 278 1.05 -8.86 -1.64
CA TYR A 278 -0.21 -8.11 -1.66
C TYR A 278 -0.06 -6.77 -2.38
N GLU A 279 0.64 -6.76 -3.50
CA GLU A 279 0.83 -5.62 -4.41
C GLU A 279 1.59 -4.42 -3.80
N VAL A 280 2.37 -4.63 -2.74
CA VAL A 280 3.22 -3.61 -2.13
C VAL A 280 4.66 -3.77 -2.62
N PRO A 281 5.34 -2.74 -3.14
CA PRO A 281 6.70 -2.85 -3.66
C PRO A 281 7.77 -2.95 -2.55
N GLN A 282 7.45 -3.69 -1.48
CA GLN A 282 8.32 -3.80 -0.31
C GLN A 282 8.31 -5.21 0.30
N LYS A 283 9.49 -5.74 0.57
CA LYS A 283 9.69 -6.96 1.39
C LYS A 283 9.54 -6.57 2.87
N ARG A 284 8.31 -6.61 3.40
CA ARG A 284 7.97 -6.31 4.80
C ARG A 284 7.17 -7.47 5.39
N GLU A 285 7.82 -8.28 6.20
CA GLU A 285 7.17 -9.40 6.89
C GLU A 285 6.61 -8.96 8.23
N ARG A 286 5.35 -9.27 8.47
CA ARG A 286 4.63 -8.96 9.72
C ARG A 286 3.78 -10.14 10.13
N ILE A 287 3.73 -10.43 11.42
CA ILE A 287 2.73 -11.33 11.95
C ILE A 287 1.43 -10.55 12.19
N LEU A 288 0.33 -11.06 11.65
CA LEU A 288 -1.01 -10.59 11.96
C LEU A 288 -1.69 -11.64 12.84
N ILE A 289 -2.14 -11.20 14.01
CA ILE A 289 -2.93 -12.01 14.94
C ILE A 289 -4.36 -11.49 14.84
N VAL A 290 -5.30 -12.37 14.51
CA VAL A 290 -6.72 -12.05 14.33
C VAL A 290 -7.55 -12.87 15.31
N GLY A 291 -8.32 -12.20 16.14
CA GLY A 291 -9.29 -12.86 17.01
C GLY A 291 -10.71 -12.60 16.52
N VAL A 292 -11.48 -13.64 16.35
CA VAL A 292 -12.89 -13.58 15.97
C VAL A 292 -13.74 -14.00 17.16
N HIS A 293 -14.71 -13.16 17.54
CA HIS A 293 -15.58 -13.42 18.67
C HIS A 293 -16.37 -14.73 18.44
N SER A 294 -16.51 -15.55 19.47
CA SER A 294 -17.12 -16.89 19.40
C SER A 294 -18.59 -16.89 18.96
N SER A 295 -19.28 -15.76 19.07
CA SER A 295 -20.64 -15.59 18.52
C SER A 295 -20.68 -15.57 16.99
N ILE A 296 -19.54 -15.38 16.31
CA ILE A 296 -19.45 -15.40 14.86
C ILE A 296 -19.15 -16.81 14.39
N LEU A 297 -20.10 -17.44 13.75
CA LEU A 297 -20.00 -18.84 13.29
C LEU A 297 -19.09 -19.00 12.07
N LYS A 298 -18.86 -17.93 11.29
CA LYS A 298 -18.02 -17.94 10.08
C LYS A 298 -16.54 -18.08 10.43
N THR A 299 -15.87 -19.03 9.81
CA THR A 299 -14.42 -19.22 9.94
C THR A 299 -13.67 -18.10 9.22
N PHE A 300 -12.68 -17.51 9.91
CA PHE A 300 -11.77 -16.52 9.30
C PHE A 300 -10.72 -17.22 8.45
N THR A 301 -10.43 -16.64 7.29
CA THR A 301 -9.31 -17.03 6.41
C THR A 301 -8.51 -15.80 6.04
N TYR A 302 -7.17 -15.93 6.01
CA TYR A 302 -6.31 -14.85 5.50
C TYR A 302 -6.49 -14.73 3.99
N PRO A 303 -6.37 -13.50 3.43
CA PRO A 303 -6.47 -13.31 1.99
C PRO A 303 -5.41 -14.11 1.23
N GLU A 304 -5.75 -14.54 0.03
CA GLU A 304 -4.82 -15.18 -0.88
C GLU A 304 -3.81 -14.16 -1.41
N LYS A 305 -2.63 -14.65 -1.80
CA LYS A 305 -1.59 -13.81 -2.39
C LYS A 305 -2.02 -13.30 -3.76
N SER A 306 -1.73 -12.03 -4.05
CA SER A 306 -1.91 -11.51 -5.40
C SER A 306 -0.92 -12.16 -6.38
N THR A 307 -1.37 -12.37 -7.60
CA THR A 307 -0.52 -12.79 -8.72
C THR A 307 0.22 -11.61 -9.35
N LYS A 308 -0.20 -10.38 -9.06
CA LYS A 308 0.42 -9.16 -9.58
C LYS A 308 1.63 -8.78 -8.74
N ILE A 309 2.76 -8.59 -9.40
CA ILE A 309 4.04 -8.21 -8.76
C ILE A 309 4.26 -6.72 -9.02
N ILE A 310 4.32 -5.94 -7.95
CA ILE A 310 4.64 -4.51 -7.98
C ILE A 310 6.07 -4.32 -7.47
N VAL A 311 6.92 -3.65 -8.27
CA VAL A 311 8.33 -3.37 -7.94
C VAL A 311 8.59 -1.86 -7.93
N LEU A 312 9.81 -1.44 -7.58
CA LEU A 312 10.12 -0.02 -7.39
C LEU A 312 9.89 0.83 -8.63
N LYS A 313 10.13 0.33 -9.84
CA LYS A 313 9.87 1.08 -11.08
C LYS A 313 8.40 1.50 -11.24
N ASP A 314 7.49 0.70 -10.70
CA ASP A 314 6.04 0.93 -10.85
C ASP A 314 5.55 2.10 -9.97
N VAL A 315 6.30 2.44 -8.91
CA VAL A 315 5.92 3.48 -7.95
C VAL A 315 6.89 4.66 -7.88
N LEU A 316 8.12 4.53 -8.40
CA LEU A 316 9.13 5.60 -8.39
C LEU A 316 9.16 6.42 -9.69
N SER A 317 8.24 6.19 -10.62
CA SER A 317 8.07 7.02 -11.81
C SER A 317 7.20 8.23 -11.49
N ASN A 318 7.59 9.41 -11.98
CA ASN A 318 6.82 10.65 -11.83
C ASN A 318 6.41 10.98 -10.37
N VAL A 319 7.35 10.78 -9.43
CA VAL A 319 7.11 11.11 -8.02
C VAL A 319 7.08 12.63 -7.86
N PRO A 320 6.05 13.21 -7.21
CA PRO A 320 6.02 14.62 -6.92
C PRO A 320 7.25 15.07 -6.12
N PRO A 321 7.79 16.27 -6.36
CA PRO A 321 8.90 16.81 -5.59
C PRO A 321 8.61 16.78 -4.09
N SER A 322 9.58 16.35 -3.30
CA SER A 322 9.46 16.36 -1.84
C SER A 322 10.83 16.53 -1.18
N ILE A 323 10.81 16.96 0.08
CA ILE A 323 12.03 17.05 0.87
C ILE A 323 12.65 15.67 1.07
N GLY A 324 13.99 15.62 1.20
CA GLY A 324 14.71 14.38 1.42
C GLY A 324 16.02 14.58 2.18
N ALA A 325 16.52 13.52 2.77
CA ALA A 325 17.83 13.51 3.39
C ALA A 325 18.93 13.59 2.32
N ILE A 326 20.05 14.17 2.69
CA ILE A 326 21.22 14.35 1.82
C ILE A 326 22.38 13.56 2.42
N TYR A 327 23.14 12.88 1.57
CA TYR A 327 24.38 12.25 2.01
C TYR A 327 25.48 13.30 2.23
N PRO A 328 26.25 13.21 3.32
CA PRO A 328 27.53 13.90 3.40
C PRO A 328 28.43 13.50 2.23
N GLU A 329 29.27 14.39 1.75
CA GLU A 329 30.08 14.20 0.54
C GLU A 329 30.89 12.90 0.55
N HIS A 330 31.59 12.61 1.65
CA HIS A 330 32.37 11.36 1.79
C HIS A 330 31.51 10.11 1.58
N LYS A 331 30.27 10.14 2.07
CA LYS A 331 29.33 9.04 1.92
C LYS A 331 28.75 8.97 0.49
N ALA A 332 28.43 10.11 -0.10
CA ALA A 332 27.99 10.20 -1.48
C ALA A 332 29.05 9.61 -2.43
N ASN A 333 30.33 9.90 -2.20
CA ASN A 333 31.44 9.35 -3.00
C ASN A 333 31.53 7.84 -2.91
N VAL A 334 31.35 7.24 -1.72
CA VAL A 334 31.27 5.78 -1.56
C VAL A 334 30.03 5.22 -2.28
N MET A 335 28.87 5.85 -2.11
CA MET A 335 27.61 5.39 -2.70
C MET A 335 27.57 5.47 -4.23
N LYS A 336 28.35 6.36 -4.87
CA LYS A 336 28.52 6.41 -6.33
C LYS A 336 29.11 5.10 -6.90
N LEU A 337 29.94 4.42 -6.12
CA LEU A 337 30.61 3.17 -6.51
C LEU A 337 29.70 1.93 -6.36
N VAL A 338 28.57 2.06 -5.65
CA VAL A 338 27.64 0.94 -5.46
C VAL A 338 26.70 0.84 -6.64
N PRO A 339 26.67 -0.26 -7.38
CA PRO A 339 25.76 -0.44 -8.50
C PRO A 339 24.32 -0.57 -8.05
N GLN A 340 23.39 -0.41 -8.97
CA GLN A 340 21.95 -0.63 -8.71
C GLN A 340 21.74 -2.08 -8.20
N GLY A 341 21.01 -2.25 -7.11
CA GLY A 341 20.80 -3.52 -6.43
C GLY A 341 22.00 -3.97 -5.57
N GLY A 342 23.09 -3.20 -5.58
CA GLY A 342 24.31 -3.52 -4.84
C GLY A 342 24.30 -3.06 -3.38
N CYS A 343 25.40 -3.39 -2.69
CA CYS A 343 25.66 -2.98 -1.32
C CYS A 343 27.19 -2.91 -1.08
N TRP A 344 27.62 -2.71 0.16
CA TRP A 344 29.04 -2.60 0.52
C TRP A 344 29.96 -3.70 -0.07
N ILE A 345 29.45 -4.90 -0.33
CA ILE A 345 30.22 -6.02 -0.92
C ILE A 345 30.68 -5.70 -2.36
N ASN A 346 29.94 -4.85 -3.05
CA ASN A 346 30.23 -4.45 -4.43
C ASN A 346 31.25 -3.29 -4.52
N LEU A 347 31.68 -2.74 -3.39
CA LEU A 347 32.73 -1.72 -3.34
C LEU A 347 34.11 -2.33 -3.66
N PRO A 348 35.08 -1.55 -4.17
CA PRO A 348 36.48 -1.96 -4.24
C PRO A 348 37.02 -2.41 -2.87
N LYS A 349 37.93 -3.37 -2.84
CA LYS A 349 38.40 -4.03 -1.61
C LYS A 349 39.01 -3.10 -0.59
N ASP A 350 39.78 -2.12 -1.03
CA ASP A 350 40.36 -1.05 -0.23
C ASP A 350 39.28 -0.20 0.45
N ILE A 351 38.24 0.17 -0.31
CA ILE A 351 37.11 0.94 0.22
C ILE A 351 36.26 0.11 1.16
N GLN A 352 36.04 -1.20 0.86
CA GLN A 352 35.35 -2.09 1.79
C GLN A 352 36.02 -2.08 3.17
N LYS A 353 37.35 -2.20 3.21
CA LYS A 353 38.13 -2.23 4.44
C LYS A 353 37.99 -0.93 5.24
N THR A 354 38.11 0.21 4.58
CA THR A 354 37.96 1.53 5.20
C THR A 354 36.54 1.80 5.66
N TYR A 355 35.53 1.48 4.83
CA TYR A 355 34.13 1.78 5.09
C TYR A 355 33.50 0.90 6.17
N MET A 356 33.83 -0.40 6.16
CA MET A 356 33.29 -1.36 7.13
C MET A 356 34.08 -1.41 8.43
N GLY A 357 35.40 -1.17 8.36
CA GLY A 357 36.35 -1.44 9.43
C GLY A 357 36.59 -2.95 9.65
N GLU A 358 37.66 -3.29 10.36
CA GLU A 358 38.06 -4.71 10.56
C GLU A 358 36.98 -5.55 11.24
N LYS A 359 36.33 -5.02 12.28
CA LYS A 359 35.21 -5.70 12.99
C LYS A 359 34.00 -5.92 12.10
N GLY A 360 33.73 -5.02 11.16
CA GLY A 360 32.64 -5.11 10.21
C GLY A 360 32.87 -6.19 9.16
N LEU A 361 34.10 -6.32 8.68
CA LEU A 361 34.52 -7.37 7.75
C LEU A 361 34.55 -8.75 8.40
N ALA A 362 35.08 -8.86 9.63
CA ALA A 362 35.14 -10.10 10.39
C ALA A 362 33.74 -10.67 10.73
N ALA A 363 32.70 -9.82 10.81
CA ALA A 363 31.32 -10.25 11.07
C ALA A 363 30.66 -10.99 9.88
N GLY A 364 31.43 -11.38 8.87
CA GLY A 364 31.04 -12.33 7.82
C GLY A 364 29.82 -11.93 7.00
N GLY A 365 29.91 -10.85 6.24
CA GLY A 365 29.04 -10.61 5.05
C GLY A 365 27.52 -10.55 5.20
N GLY A 366 26.93 -10.86 6.36
CA GLY A 366 25.48 -10.90 6.57
C GLY A 366 24.74 -9.56 6.55
N LYS A 367 25.47 -8.44 6.68
CA LYS A 367 24.91 -7.09 6.83
C LYS A 367 24.67 -6.41 5.47
N ARG A 368 23.94 -7.03 4.58
CA ARG A 368 23.68 -6.52 3.20
C ARG A 368 22.82 -5.24 3.14
N GLY A 369 22.39 -4.70 4.28
CA GLY A 369 21.72 -3.41 4.38
C GLY A 369 22.67 -2.20 4.41
N ILE A 370 23.98 -2.42 4.57
CA ILE A 370 24.99 -1.36 4.61
C ILE A 370 25.36 -0.93 3.19
N ALA A 371 25.47 0.39 2.96
CA ALA A 371 25.66 0.97 1.62
C ALA A 371 24.73 0.37 0.58
N ARG A 372 23.47 0.18 0.93
CA ARG A 372 22.49 -0.48 0.06
C ARG A 372 21.89 0.51 -0.92
N ARG A 373 22.17 0.33 -2.22
CA ARG A 373 21.43 0.93 -3.31
C ARG A 373 20.32 0.00 -3.73
N LEU A 374 19.10 0.51 -3.87
CA LEU A 374 17.94 -0.27 -4.31
C LEU A 374 18.02 -0.55 -5.82
N ALA A 375 17.13 -1.39 -6.35
CA ALA A 375 17.03 -1.69 -7.78
C ALA A 375 15.62 -1.48 -8.29
N MET A 376 15.47 -0.82 -9.44
CA MET A 376 14.17 -0.49 -10.02
C MET A 376 13.30 -1.72 -10.28
N ASN A 377 13.90 -2.85 -10.67
CA ASN A 377 13.19 -4.10 -10.98
C ASN A 377 13.00 -5.03 -9.78
N GLU A 378 13.23 -4.54 -8.57
CA GLU A 378 13.08 -5.30 -7.33
C GLU A 378 12.11 -4.60 -6.37
N HIS A 379 11.63 -5.39 -5.39
CA HIS A 379 10.97 -4.81 -4.21
C HIS A 379 11.99 -4.11 -3.33
N SER A 380 11.62 -3.02 -2.69
CA SER A 380 12.40 -2.43 -1.60
C SER A 380 12.58 -3.44 -0.47
N LEU A 381 13.69 -3.34 0.23
CA LEU A 381 13.80 -3.93 1.56
C LEU A 381 12.90 -3.16 2.53
N THR A 382 12.57 -3.75 3.68
CA THR A 382 11.78 -3.09 4.72
C THR A 382 12.29 -1.68 4.97
N LEU A 383 11.42 -0.68 4.82
CA LEU A 383 11.72 0.70 5.19
C LEU A 383 11.75 0.81 6.71
N THR A 384 12.69 1.61 7.19
CA THR A 384 12.89 1.88 8.62
C THR A 384 12.65 3.37 8.90
N THR A 385 12.82 3.78 10.12
CA THR A 385 12.58 5.17 10.57
C THR A 385 13.50 6.22 9.96
N SER A 386 14.47 5.82 9.16
CA SER A 386 15.35 6.72 8.39
C SER A 386 16.01 5.99 7.22
N PRO A 387 16.11 6.59 6.02
CA PRO A 387 16.80 6.00 4.88
C PRO A 387 18.32 6.01 4.99
N CYS A 388 18.88 6.75 5.97
CA CYS A 388 20.32 6.99 6.13
C CYS A 388 20.99 6.17 7.24
N GLN A 389 20.27 5.29 7.92
CA GLN A 389 20.84 4.44 8.96
C GLN A 389 21.86 3.48 8.34
N LYS A 390 23.08 3.43 8.91
CA LYS A 390 24.19 2.64 8.34
C LYS A 390 23.82 1.18 8.05
N GLN A 391 23.07 0.54 8.92
CA GLN A 391 22.71 -0.89 8.79
C GLN A 391 21.50 -1.14 7.89
N THR A 392 20.67 -0.14 7.66
CA THR A 392 19.39 -0.26 6.92
C THR A 392 19.25 0.85 5.89
N GLU A 393 20.33 1.13 5.19
CA GLU A 393 20.37 2.19 4.19
C GLU A 393 19.45 1.93 3.00
N ARG A 394 18.87 3.00 2.45
CA ARG A 394 17.96 2.98 1.30
C ARG A 394 18.34 4.09 0.33
N CYS A 395 19.42 3.84 -0.44
CA CYS A 395 19.82 4.73 -1.53
C CYS A 395 18.86 4.55 -2.71
N HIS A 396 18.51 5.67 -3.35
CA HIS A 396 17.70 5.65 -4.56
C HIS A 396 18.36 4.78 -5.65
N PRO A 397 17.59 4.02 -6.44
CA PRO A 397 18.15 3.08 -7.41
C PRO A 397 19.08 3.72 -8.44
N ILE A 398 18.71 4.90 -8.95
CA ILE A 398 19.44 5.59 -10.04
C ILE A 398 20.32 6.71 -9.48
N GLU A 399 19.76 7.56 -8.64
CA GLU A 399 20.44 8.74 -8.11
C GLU A 399 21.26 8.40 -6.86
N THR A 400 22.39 9.11 -6.65
CA THR A 400 23.22 8.89 -5.45
C THR A 400 22.74 9.77 -4.31
N ARG A 401 21.58 9.46 -3.79
CA ARG A 401 20.95 10.07 -2.64
C ARG A 401 20.07 9.07 -1.88
N PRO A 402 19.72 9.35 -0.63
CA PRO A 402 18.64 8.62 0.03
C PRO A 402 17.32 8.81 -0.73
N LEU A 403 16.36 7.89 -0.53
CA LEU A 403 14.99 8.13 -0.95
C LEU A 403 14.43 9.39 -0.26
N ASN A 404 13.68 10.21 -0.98
CA ASN A 404 12.95 11.35 -0.39
C ASN A 404 11.66 10.89 0.32
N VAL A 405 10.98 11.81 0.99
CA VAL A 405 9.78 11.48 1.79
C VAL A 405 8.66 10.90 0.93
N ARG A 406 8.41 11.45 -0.26
CA ARG A 406 7.33 10.97 -1.13
C ARG A 406 7.63 9.60 -1.75
N GLU A 407 8.88 9.36 -2.14
CA GLU A 407 9.34 8.04 -2.57
C GLU A 407 9.18 6.99 -1.47
N TYR A 408 9.53 7.38 -0.22
CA TYR A 408 9.36 6.53 0.96
C TYR A 408 7.88 6.20 1.18
N ALA A 409 7.00 7.19 1.06
CA ALA A 409 5.56 7.05 1.22
C ALA A 409 4.94 6.14 0.14
N ARG A 410 5.30 6.35 -1.13
CA ARG A 410 4.81 5.51 -2.24
C ARG A 410 5.22 4.04 -2.11
N ILE A 411 6.41 3.75 -1.58
CA ILE A 411 6.86 2.37 -1.31
C ILE A 411 6.01 1.72 -0.21
N GLN A 412 5.45 2.51 0.71
CA GLN A 412 4.50 2.06 1.74
C GLN A 412 3.04 2.19 1.28
N THR A 413 2.81 2.52 0.01
CA THR A 413 1.49 2.68 -0.63
C THR A 413 0.63 3.83 -0.11
N PHE A 414 1.22 4.82 0.57
CA PHE A 414 0.50 6.06 0.87
C PHE A 414 0.23 6.86 -0.42
N PRO A 415 -0.97 7.42 -0.59
CA PRO A 415 -1.27 8.26 -1.75
C PRO A 415 -0.48 9.57 -1.72
N ASP A 416 -0.28 10.19 -2.88
CA ASP A 416 0.49 11.43 -2.98
C ASP A 416 -0.13 12.61 -2.22
N SER A 417 -1.44 12.58 -2.02
CA SER A 417 -2.18 13.56 -1.21
C SER A 417 -1.95 13.41 0.29
N TYR A 418 -1.36 12.29 0.77
CA TYR A 418 -1.16 12.06 2.19
C TYR A 418 -0.07 13.00 2.75
N VAL A 419 -0.44 13.81 3.73
CA VAL A 419 0.44 14.83 4.34
C VAL A 419 1.09 14.27 5.61
N PHE A 420 2.41 14.39 5.72
CA PHE A 420 3.15 14.03 6.93
C PHE A 420 3.62 15.29 7.64
N GLU A 421 3.17 15.51 8.86
CA GLU A 421 3.51 16.65 9.68
C GLU A 421 4.85 16.47 10.39
N GLY A 422 5.50 17.59 10.76
CA GLY A 422 6.73 17.61 11.54
C GLY A 422 8.02 17.70 10.72
N SER A 423 9.15 17.55 11.42
CA SER A 423 10.47 17.61 10.81
C SER A 423 10.71 16.48 9.82
N LEU A 424 11.71 16.63 8.94
CA LEU A 424 12.11 15.59 7.98
C LEU A 424 12.33 14.22 8.67
N GLY A 425 12.99 14.20 9.82
CA GLY A 425 13.19 12.98 10.62
C GLY A 425 11.89 12.37 11.11
N ASN A 426 10.92 13.21 11.54
CA ASN A 426 9.60 12.76 11.96
C ASN A 426 8.81 12.18 10.79
N GLN A 427 8.89 12.78 9.60
CA GLN A 427 8.20 12.25 8.40
C GLN A 427 8.72 10.86 8.02
N TYR A 428 10.04 10.66 7.97
CA TYR A 428 10.60 9.32 7.75
C TYR A 428 10.23 8.31 8.85
N LYS A 429 10.24 8.74 10.13
CA LYS A 429 9.86 7.90 11.26
C LYS A 429 8.40 7.44 11.14
N GLN A 430 7.50 8.33 10.76
CA GLN A 430 6.09 8.03 10.53
C GLN A 430 5.90 6.97 9.46
N ILE A 431 6.53 7.14 8.31
CA ILE A 431 6.39 6.23 7.17
C ILE A 431 7.06 4.88 7.44
N GLY A 432 8.18 4.85 8.16
CA GLY A 432 8.94 3.63 8.42
C GLY A 432 8.33 2.72 9.51
N ASN A 433 7.61 3.31 10.45
CA ASN A 433 6.91 2.55 11.48
C ASN A 433 5.72 1.81 10.89
#